data_74290079a4c32c46c9efcc80e1de4309
#
_entry.id   74290079a4c32c46c9efcc80e1de4309
#
_cell.length_a   1.000
_cell.length_b   1.000
_cell.length_c   1.000
_cell.angle_alpha   90.00
_cell.angle_beta   90.00
_cell.angle_gamma   90.00
#
_symmetry.space_group_name_H-M   'P 1'
#
loop_
_entity.id
_entity.type
_entity.pdbx_description
1 polymer ?
#
loop_
_entity_poly.entity_id
_entity_poly.type
_entity_poly.pdbx_seq_one_letter_code
_entity_poly.pdbx_strand_id
1 'polypeptide(L)'
;DLSDVAIPSVDLTVVMSNLLDNAIEANENLEKQQRRMTVKAIYNKSDNPPTLFFSVENASKPIKIFGDHIPTTKPEPELHGFGLPNVMDILHKYDVFYLMDYKDGSFLFCLEWADAANEKAVAAAQK
;
A
#
# COMPACT_ATOMS: atom_id res chain seq x y z
N ASP A 1 -3.59 15.13 -8.48
CA ASP A 1 -2.48 15.92 -7.95
C ASP A 1 -2.32 15.69 -6.46
N LEU A 2 -1.14 15.28 -6.04
CA LEU A 2 -0.85 14.97 -4.63
C LEU A 2 -0.14 16.12 -3.91
N SER A 3 -0.06 17.30 -4.52
CA SER A 3 0.67 18.42 -3.94
C SER A 3 0.04 18.93 -2.65
N ASP A 4 -1.27 18.71 -2.45
CA ASP A 4 -1.98 19.16 -1.25
C ASP A 4 -2.05 18.11 -0.14
N VAL A 5 -1.42 16.96 -0.33
CA VAL A 5 -1.44 15.89 0.67
C VAL A 5 -0.54 16.28 1.83
N ALA A 6 -1.11 16.28 3.04
CA ALA A 6 -0.37 16.59 4.27
C ALA A 6 0.19 15.33 4.95
N ILE A 7 -0.06 14.16 4.41
CA ILE A 7 0.53 12.91 4.89
C ILE A 7 2.05 13.03 4.79
N PRO A 8 2.81 12.64 5.81
CA PRO A 8 4.28 12.75 5.74
C PRO A 8 4.84 12.08 4.50
N SER A 9 5.56 12.84 3.68
CA SER A 9 6.00 12.40 2.36
C SER A 9 6.98 11.22 2.43
N VAL A 10 7.79 11.17 3.47
CA VAL A 10 8.73 10.05 3.65
C VAL A 10 7.98 8.75 3.86
N ASP A 11 7.00 8.75 4.77
CA ASP A 11 6.22 7.55 5.06
C ASP A 11 5.37 7.13 3.86
N LEU A 12 4.75 8.10 3.18
CA LEU A 12 3.97 7.82 1.99
C LEU A 12 4.84 7.21 0.89
N THR A 13 6.05 7.75 0.69
CA THR A 13 6.97 7.22 -0.31
C THR A 13 7.39 5.79 0.01
N VAL A 14 7.67 5.49 1.28
CA VAL A 14 8.02 4.13 1.68
C VAL A 14 6.88 3.16 1.37
N VAL A 15 5.65 3.53 1.72
CA VAL A 15 4.50 2.67 1.46
C VAL A 15 4.31 2.44 -0.03
N MET A 16 4.26 3.51 -0.81
CA MET A 16 3.98 3.40 -2.25
C MET A 16 5.09 2.66 -2.99
N SER A 17 6.35 2.98 -2.71
CA SER A 17 7.47 2.34 -3.40
C SER A 17 7.57 0.86 -3.07
N ASN A 18 7.36 0.47 -1.81
CA ASN A 18 7.41 -0.93 -1.43
C ASN A 18 6.27 -1.74 -2.06
N LEU A 19 5.07 -1.17 -2.11
CA LEU A 19 3.94 -1.85 -2.76
C LEU A 19 4.17 -2.01 -4.25
N LEU A 20 4.74 -0.99 -4.91
CA LEU A 20 5.07 -1.07 -6.33
C LEU A 20 6.18 -2.08 -6.57
N ASP A 21 7.22 -2.10 -5.75
CA ASP A 21 8.31 -3.07 -5.89
C ASP A 21 7.80 -4.50 -5.74
N ASN A 22 6.91 -4.74 -4.79
CA ASN A 22 6.31 -6.06 -4.61
C ASN A 22 5.54 -6.50 -5.84
N ALA A 23 4.79 -5.58 -6.44
CA ALA A 23 4.02 -5.87 -7.66
C ALA A 23 4.93 -6.19 -8.84
N ILE A 24 6.02 -5.41 -8.99
CA ILE A 24 7.00 -5.63 -10.05
C ILE A 24 7.66 -7.00 -9.88
N GLU A 25 8.08 -7.33 -8.68
CA GLU A 25 8.71 -8.62 -8.41
C GLU A 25 7.77 -9.80 -8.65
N ALA A 26 6.49 -9.65 -8.28
CA ALA A 26 5.52 -10.70 -8.56
C ALA A 26 5.37 -10.93 -10.07
N ASN A 27 5.37 -9.86 -10.85
CA ASN A 27 5.31 -9.97 -12.32
C ASN A 27 6.56 -10.60 -12.91
N GLU A 28 7.73 -10.33 -12.33
CA GLU A 28 8.98 -10.92 -12.82
C GLU A 28 8.99 -12.45 -12.73
N ASN A 29 8.20 -13.01 -11.82
CA ASN A 29 8.07 -14.46 -11.67
C ASN A 29 7.08 -15.08 -12.66
N LEU A 30 6.47 -14.26 -13.52
CA LEU A 30 5.53 -14.71 -14.53
C LEU A 30 6.13 -14.59 -15.92
N GLU A 31 5.59 -15.36 -16.87
CA GLU A 31 5.93 -15.18 -18.27
C GLU A 31 5.39 -13.82 -18.75
N LYS A 32 6.07 -13.21 -19.73
CA LYS A 32 5.76 -11.85 -20.19
C LYS A 32 4.29 -11.65 -20.52
N GLN A 33 3.68 -12.60 -21.21
CA GLN A 33 2.28 -12.46 -21.64
C GLN A 33 1.30 -12.54 -20.48
N GLN A 34 1.75 -12.99 -19.31
CA GLN A 34 0.90 -13.09 -18.12
C GLN A 34 1.06 -11.89 -17.20
N ARG A 35 2.03 -11.03 -17.46
CA ARG A 35 2.32 -9.88 -16.61
C ARG A 35 1.26 -8.81 -16.75
N ARG A 36 0.78 -8.32 -15.62
CA ARG A 36 -0.22 -7.25 -15.57
C ARG A 36 -0.09 -6.53 -14.25
N MET A 37 -0.17 -5.20 -14.30
CA MET A 37 -0.16 -4.38 -13.11
C MET A 37 -1.05 -3.16 -13.34
N THR A 38 -1.90 -2.86 -12.37
CA THR A 38 -2.75 -1.68 -12.38
C THR A 38 -2.52 -0.91 -11.09
N VAL A 39 -2.25 0.38 -11.22
CA VAL A 39 -2.01 1.28 -10.09
C VAL A 39 -3.01 2.41 -10.14
N LYS A 40 -3.64 2.72 -9.01
CA LYS A 40 -4.57 3.84 -8.88
C LYS A 40 -4.19 4.66 -7.66
N ALA A 41 -4.20 5.98 -7.81
CA ALA A 41 -3.98 6.89 -6.71
C ALA A 41 -4.96 8.05 -6.86
N ILE A 42 -5.84 8.23 -5.88
CA ILE A 42 -6.87 9.25 -5.91
C ILE A 42 -6.87 9.98 -4.58
N TYR A 43 -6.71 11.30 -4.63
CA TYR A 43 -6.82 12.14 -3.44
C TYR A 43 -8.16 12.86 -3.49
N ASN A 44 -9.04 12.56 -2.54
CA ASN A 44 -10.38 13.13 -2.47
C ASN A 44 -10.41 14.26 -1.46
N LYS A 45 -10.28 15.49 -1.94
CA LYS A 45 -10.27 16.69 -1.11
C LYS A 45 -11.61 17.01 -0.50
N SER A 46 -12.70 16.55 -1.10
CA SER A 46 -14.05 16.84 -0.62
C SER A 46 -14.44 15.98 0.57
N ASP A 47 -13.72 14.91 0.84
CA ASP A 47 -13.92 14.15 2.08
C ASP A 47 -13.44 14.96 3.28
N ASN A 48 -14.01 14.70 4.43
CA ASN A 48 -13.66 15.38 5.67
C ASN A 48 -13.34 14.35 6.76
N PRO A 49 -12.04 14.07 7.03
CA PRO A 49 -10.86 14.68 6.39
C PRO A 49 -10.66 14.20 4.95
N PRO A 50 -9.83 14.89 4.17
CA PRO A 50 -9.48 14.40 2.85
C PRO A 50 -8.88 13.00 2.92
N THR A 51 -9.09 12.20 1.88
CA THR A 51 -8.69 10.80 1.87
C THR A 51 -7.84 10.50 0.64
N LEU A 52 -6.72 9.81 0.86
CA LEU A 52 -5.92 9.26 -0.22
C LEU A 52 -6.27 7.79 -0.40
N PHE A 53 -6.77 7.44 -1.57
CA PHE A 53 -6.96 6.05 -1.97
C PHE A 53 -5.79 5.63 -2.85
N PHE A 54 -5.18 4.49 -2.53
CA PHE A 54 -4.11 3.93 -3.34
C PHE A 54 -4.32 2.45 -3.48
N SER A 55 -4.20 1.93 -4.70
CA SER A 55 -4.31 0.50 -4.94
C SER A 55 -3.29 0.04 -5.96
N VAL A 56 -2.78 -1.16 -5.74
CA VAL A 56 -1.93 -1.87 -6.68
C VAL A 56 -2.53 -3.25 -6.87
N GLU A 57 -2.86 -3.57 -8.11
CA GLU A 57 -3.30 -4.91 -8.48
C GLU A 57 -2.31 -5.47 -9.49
N ASN A 58 -1.88 -6.70 -9.29
CA ASN A 58 -0.93 -7.33 -10.20
C ASN A 58 -1.24 -8.80 -10.39
N ALA A 59 -0.93 -9.29 -11.58
CA ALA A 59 -0.95 -10.73 -11.83
C ALA A 59 0.11 -11.38 -10.96
N SER A 60 -0.19 -12.54 -10.40
CA SER A 60 0.70 -13.23 -9.47
C SER A 60 0.43 -14.73 -9.49
N LYS A 61 1.46 -15.50 -9.15
CA LYS A 61 1.29 -16.90 -8.79
C LYS A 61 0.46 -16.98 -7.51
N PRO A 62 -0.17 -18.14 -7.23
CA PRO A 62 -0.97 -18.27 -6.02
C PRO A 62 -0.24 -17.85 -4.76
N ILE A 63 -0.92 -17.08 -3.93
CA ILE A 63 -0.39 -16.54 -2.67
C ILE A 63 -1.37 -16.88 -1.57
N LYS A 64 -0.83 -17.34 -0.43
CA LYS A 64 -1.62 -17.45 0.79
C LYS A 64 -1.39 -16.20 1.64
N ILE A 65 -2.47 -15.63 2.12
CA ILE A 65 -2.42 -14.45 2.96
C ILE A 65 -2.76 -14.87 4.39
N PHE A 66 -1.85 -14.59 5.33
CA PHE A 66 -2.03 -14.90 6.74
C PHE A 66 -2.12 -13.59 7.51
N GLY A 67 -3.36 -13.06 7.65
CA GLY A 67 -3.55 -11.76 8.27
C GLY A 67 -2.79 -10.69 7.49
N ASP A 68 -1.81 -10.07 8.11
CA ASP A 68 -0.99 -9.02 7.51
C ASP A 68 0.32 -9.55 6.91
N HIS A 69 0.47 -10.87 6.84
CA HIS A 69 1.73 -11.47 6.43
C HIS A 69 1.58 -12.26 5.15
N ILE A 70 2.45 -11.98 4.18
CA ILE A 70 2.56 -12.73 2.93
C ILE A 70 3.90 -13.46 2.97
N PRO A 71 3.90 -14.81 2.90
CA PRO A 71 5.17 -15.54 2.87
C PRO A 71 5.99 -15.15 1.66
N THR A 72 7.29 -14.93 1.87
CA THR A 72 8.18 -14.66 0.75
C THR A 72 8.61 -15.98 0.12
N THR A 73 8.68 -15.99 -1.22
CA THR A 73 9.25 -17.09 -1.97
C THR A 73 10.68 -16.82 -2.43
N LYS A 74 11.22 -15.67 -2.02
CA LYS A 74 12.52 -15.22 -2.47
C LYS A 74 13.63 -15.91 -1.68
N PRO A 75 14.81 -16.13 -2.30
CA PRO A 75 15.91 -16.83 -1.62
C PRO A 75 16.51 -16.04 -0.45
N GLU A 76 16.28 -14.74 -0.39
CA GLU A 76 16.80 -13.89 0.68
C GLU A 76 15.62 -13.19 1.38
N PRO A 77 14.90 -13.93 2.25
CA PRO A 77 13.69 -13.41 2.89
C PRO A 77 13.94 -12.13 3.70
N GLU A 78 15.10 -12.02 4.34
CA GLU A 78 15.45 -10.87 5.15
C GLU A 78 15.59 -9.58 4.33
N LEU A 79 15.88 -9.70 3.02
CA LEU A 79 15.93 -8.54 2.13
C LEU A 79 14.60 -8.28 1.44
N HIS A 80 13.91 -9.34 1.05
CA HIS A 80 12.72 -9.23 0.20
C HIS A 80 11.41 -9.17 0.98
N GLY A 81 11.44 -9.68 2.23
CA GLY A 81 10.28 -9.61 3.11
C GLY A 81 10.12 -8.26 3.82
N PHE A 82 11.15 -7.40 3.79
CA PHE A 82 11.11 -6.13 4.53
C PHE A 82 10.13 -5.13 3.96
N GLY A 83 9.88 -5.16 2.66
CA GLY A 83 8.98 -4.21 2.05
C GLY A 83 7.62 -4.20 2.72
N LEU A 84 7.00 -5.36 2.85
CA LEU A 84 5.66 -5.45 3.40
C LEU A 84 5.61 -5.22 4.91
N PRO A 85 6.50 -5.77 5.74
CA PRO A 85 6.49 -5.43 7.17
C PRO A 85 6.66 -3.94 7.44
N ASN A 86 7.52 -3.25 6.68
CA ASN A 86 7.67 -1.80 6.82
C ASN A 86 6.38 -1.06 6.45
N VAL A 87 5.71 -1.51 5.39
CA VAL A 87 4.41 -0.95 5.01
C VAL A 87 3.41 -1.13 6.15
N MET A 88 3.32 -2.34 6.71
CA MET A 88 2.38 -2.61 7.79
C MET A 88 2.64 -1.74 9.02
N ASP A 89 3.91 -1.56 9.39
CA ASP A 89 4.26 -0.70 10.52
C ASP A 89 3.76 0.72 10.31
N ILE A 90 3.95 1.26 9.11
CA ILE A 90 3.49 2.61 8.79
C ILE A 90 1.97 2.68 8.81
N LEU A 91 1.29 1.71 8.19
CA LEU A 91 -0.17 1.72 8.14
C LEU A 91 -0.78 1.63 9.54
N HIS A 92 -0.19 0.83 10.43
CA HIS A 92 -0.66 0.73 11.80
C HIS A 92 -0.38 2.00 12.59
N LYS A 93 0.76 2.65 12.35
CA LYS A 93 1.12 3.90 13.01
C LYS A 93 0.10 5.02 12.74
N TYR A 94 -0.48 5.05 11.56
CA TYR A 94 -1.42 6.10 11.15
C TYR A 94 -2.87 5.64 11.11
N ASP A 95 -3.16 4.42 11.58
CA ASP A 95 -4.51 3.84 11.53
C ASP A 95 -5.09 3.83 10.13
N VAL A 96 -4.27 3.49 9.14
CA VAL A 96 -4.72 3.43 7.75
C VAL A 96 -5.56 2.19 7.52
N PHE A 97 -6.71 2.36 6.88
CA PHE A 97 -7.51 1.22 6.45
C PHE A 97 -6.87 0.58 5.23
N TYR A 98 -6.74 -0.74 5.21
CA TYR A 98 -6.17 -1.44 4.07
C TYR A 98 -6.80 -2.81 3.90
N LEU A 99 -6.66 -3.34 2.68
CA LEU A 99 -7.17 -4.65 2.30
C LEU A 99 -6.18 -5.34 1.39
N MET A 100 -5.93 -6.62 1.65
CA MET A 100 -5.20 -7.50 0.75
C MET A 100 -6.11 -8.62 0.31
N ASP A 101 -6.06 -8.97 -0.97
CA ASP A 101 -6.85 -10.05 -1.51
C ASP A 101 -6.12 -10.71 -2.68
N TYR A 102 -6.32 -12.02 -2.81
CA TYR A 102 -5.83 -12.76 -3.97
C TYR A 102 -6.99 -13.54 -4.55
N LYS A 103 -7.27 -13.33 -5.83
CA LYS A 103 -8.36 -14.01 -6.50
C LYS A 103 -8.04 -14.15 -7.99
N ASP A 104 -8.23 -15.37 -8.51
CA ASP A 104 -8.14 -15.63 -9.96
C ASP A 104 -6.84 -15.13 -10.60
N GLY A 105 -5.72 -15.36 -9.93
CA GLY A 105 -4.41 -14.99 -10.48
C GLY A 105 -4.06 -13.53 -10.30
N SER A 106 -4.83 -12.76 -9.54
CA SER A 106 -4.56 -11.36 -9.23
C SER A 106 -4.40 -11.14 -7.74
N PHE A 107 -3.35 -10.43 -7.37
CA PHE A 107 -3.16 -9.94 -6.02
C PHE A 107 -3.49 -8.45 -5.97
N LEU A 108 -4.32 -8.07 -5.01
CA LEU A 108 -4.72 -6.69 -4.79
C LEU A 108 -4.26 -6.23 -3.43
N PHE A 109 -3.63 -5.06 -3.38
CA PHE A 109 -3.44 -4.33 -2.14
C PHE A 109 -4.04 -2.95 -2.32
N CYS A 110 -4.97 -2.57 -1.45
CA CYS A 110 -5.53 -1.23 -1.48
C CYS A 110 -5.54 -0.64 -0.08
N LEU A 111 -5.48 0.69 -0.03
CA LEU A 111 -5.54 1.40 1.23
C LEU A 111 -6.35 2.68 1.08
N GLU A 112 -6.94 3.11 2.18
CA GLU A 112 -7.56 4.42 2.33
C GLU A 112 -6.88 5.11 3.49
N TRP A 113 -6.17 6.17 3.20
CA TRP A 113 -5.40 6.92 4.18
C TRP A 113 -6.06 8.27 4.39
N ALA A 114 -6.74 8.42 5.52
CA ALA A 114 -7.31 9.72 5.87
C ALA A 114 -6.16 10.69 6.13
N ASP A 115 -6.20 11.83 5.45
CA ASP A 115 -5.19 12.86 5.64
C ASP A 115 -5.52 13.63 6.91
N ALA A 116 -5.21 13.01 8.03
CA ALA A 116 -5.59 13.48 9.36
C ALA A 116 -4.61 14.47 9.96
N ALA A 117 -3.60 14.90 9.20
CA ALA A 117 -2.65 15.87 9.71
C ALA A 117 -3.35 17.13 10.19
N ASN A 118 -4.31 17.63 9.38
CA ASN A 118 -5.11 18.79 9.77
C ASN A 118 -6.06 18.46 10.92
N GLU A 119 -6.63 17.29 10.92
CA GLU A 119 -7.51 16.83 11.99
C GLU A 119 -6.77 16.75 13.32
N LYS A 120 -5.56 16.17 13.31
CA LYS A 120 -4.73 16.12 14.51
C LYS A 120 -4.37 17.52 14.99
N ALA A 121 -4.05 18.43 14.09
CA ALA A 121 -3.74 19.80 14.44
C ALA A 121 -4.94 20.49 15.07
N VAL A 122 -6.13 20.28 14.50
CA VAL A 122 -7.38 20.83 15.05
C VAL A 122 -7.65 20.24 16.42
N ALA A 123 -7.53 18.93 16.58
CA ALA A 123 -7.75 18.28 17.87
C ALA A 123 -6.76 18.77 18.93
N ALA A 124 -5.49 18.96 18.56
CA ALA A 124 -4.49 19.51 19.47
C ALA A 124 -4.81 20.95 19.87
N ALA A 125 -5.31 21.75 18.93
CA ALA A 125 -5.68 23.14 19.20
C ALA A 125 -6.89 23.25 20.11
N GLN A 126 -7.75 22.24 20.14
CA GLN A 126 -8.95 22.22 20.98
C GLN A 126 -8.67 21.75 22.40
N LYS A 127 -7.50 21.22 22.65
CA LYS A 127 -7.11 20.79 23.99
C LYS A 127 -6.49 21.94 24.75
#